data_4d409c91db360d155b3c404f01c55a19
#
_entry.id   4d409c91db360d155b3c404f01c55a19
#
_cell.length_a   1.000
_cell.length_b   1.000
_cell.length_c   1.000
_cell.angle_alpha   90.00
_cell.angle_beta   90.00
_cell.angle_gamma   90.00
#
_symmetry.space_group_name_H-M   'P 1'
#
loop_
_entity.id
_entity.type
_entity.pdbx_description
1 polymer ?
#
loop_
_entity_poly.entity_id
_entity_poly.type
_entity_poly.pdbx_seq_one_letter_code
_entity_poly.pdbx_strand_id
1 'polypeptide(L)'
;KWIKKRISNSILYVTTEDFIIKDIRTDKPISESENKNIFPPSSTGHYIDFLRLRPKISDDIHGEAIHLTCRFSIGNAKEDGMFNVVSTCSYGFTPDEEKIDTEAVKLAQKYKDEGMKKEDVDFEIKNWKLLDAMRIVKPDSFDFAVQTIGIYENVELLQKACEILIDKMNKIDGLIETDELKITDSLNTMENCFDVTLENEDYTIGKVIEYMLYKTYFEDRYGFKNETNNDKNSFKNYFRRFKFYK
;
A
#
# COMPACT_ATOMS: atom_id res chain seq x y z
N LYS A 1 5.81 -26.56 24.11
CA LYS A 1 6.22 -26.27 25.49
C LYS A 1 7.73 -26.32 25.53
N TRP A 2 8.34 -25.14 25.64
CA TRP A 2 9.79 -25.06 25.58
C TRP A 2 10.30 -24.25 26.79
N ILE A 3 11.35 -24.74 27.44
CA ILE A 3 11.98 -24.08 28.58
C ILE A 3 13.48 -24.00 28.28
N LYS A 4 14.00 -22.82 28.00
CA LYS A 4 15.44 -22.60 27.91
C LYS A 4 15.96 -22.20 29.27
N LYS A 5 16.66 -23.12 29.92
CA LYS A 5 17.33 -22.86 31.18
C LYS A 5 18.75 -22.41 30.93
N ARG A 6 19.10 -21.30 31.46
CA ARG A 6 20.39 -20.71 31.26
C ARG A 6 21.47 -21.25 32.18
N ILE A 7 22.65 -21.52 31.65
CA ILE A 7 23.81 -22.03 32.37
C ILE A 7 24.99 -21.04 32.36
N SER A 8 24.95 -19.98 31.54
CA SER A 8 26.09 -19.06 31.36
C SER A 8 25.85 -17.66 31.96
N ASN A 9 26.94 -16.97 32.33
CA ASN A 9 26.91 -15.60 32.86
C ASN A 9 26.79 -14.52 31.75
N SER A 10 26.55 -14.93 30.47
CA SER A 10 26.35 -14.02 29.34
C SER A 10 24.88 -13.84 28.99
N ILE A 11 24.53 -12.83 28.23
CA ILE A 11 23.19 -12.63 27.69
C ILE A 11 22.82 -13.79 26.76
N LEU A 12 21.60 -14.32 26.88
CA LEU A 12 21.08 -15.38 26.02
C LEU A 12 20.01 -14.81 25.10
N TYR A 13 20.21 -14.97 23.79
CA TYR A 13 19.17 -14.66 22.81
C TYR A 13 18.32 -15.91 22.54
N VAL A 14 17.02 -15.73 22.58
CA VAL A 14 16.05 -16.72 22.10
C VAL A 14 15.71 -16.33 20.68
N THR A 15 15.90 -17.27 19.75
CA THR A 15 15.68 -17.05 18.34
C THR A 15 14.61 -17.99 17.80
N THR A 16 14.22 -17.82 16.55
CA THR A 16 13.27 -18.73 15.88
C THR A 16 13.81 -20.16 15.75
N GLU A 17 15.13 -20.38 15.85
CA GLU A 17 15.73 -21.71 15.94
C GLU A 17 15.27 -22.49 17.18
N ASP A 18 15.02 -21.77 18.27
CA ASP A 18 14.58 -22.34 19.54
C ASP A 18 13.08 -22.73 19.56
N PHE A 19 12.32 -22.45 18.50
CA PHE A 19 10.90 -22.73 18.45
C PHE A 19 10.60 -24.19 18.18
N ILE A 20 9.67 -24.75 18.92
CA ILE A 20 9.08 -26.05 18.66
C ILE A 20 7.68 -25.81 18.09
N ILE A 21 7.54 -26.00 16.79
CA ILE A 21 6.27 -25.83 16.10
C ILE A 21 5.50 -27.15 16.20
N LYS A 22 4.22 -27.05 16.53
CA LYS A 22 3.31 -28.19 16.61
C LYS A 22 2.14 -28.01 15.68
N ASP A 23 1.72 -29.07 15.03
CA ASP A 23 0.47 -29.09 14.29
C ASP A 23 -0.72 -29.02 15.27
N ILE A 24 -1.62 -28.05 15.04
CA ILE A 24 -2.80 -27.83 15.90
C ILE A 24 -3.74 -29.06 15.94
N ARG A 25 -3.81 -29.81 14.83
CA ARG A 25 -4.73 -30.97 14.71
C ARG A 25 -4.22 -32.19 15.46
N THR A 26 -2.91 -32.43 15.38
CA THR A 26 -2.30 -33.66 15.92
C THR A 26 -1.56 -33.42 17.23
N ASP A 27 -1.35 -32.18 17.66
CA ASP A 27 -0.47 -31.74 18.77
C ASP A 27 0.96 -32.31 18.72
N LYS A 28 1.36 -32.84 17.56
CA LYS A 28 2.69 -33.39 17.34
C LYS A 28 3.65 -32.31 16.87
N PRO A 29 4.91 -32.31 17.34
CA PRO A 29 5.91 -31.42 16.79
C PRO A 29 6.20 -31.80 15.33
N ILE A 30 6.35 -30.80 14.48
CA ILE A 30 6.82 -30.97 13.10
C ILE A 30 8.31 -31.30 13.07
N SER A 31 8.81 -31.81 11.94
CA SER A 31 10.22 -32.14 11.78
C SER A 31 11.12 -30.89 11.80
N GLU A 32 12.41 -31.05 12.16
CA GLU A 32 13.36 -29.94 12.13
C GLU A 32 13.56 -29.36 10.73
N SER A 33 13.44 -30.18 9.68
CA SER A 33 13.54 -29.73 8.29
C SER A 33 12.36 -28.83 7.90
N GLU A 34 11.14 -29.17 8.32
CA GLU A 34 9.95 -28.34 8.11
C GLU A 34 10.02 -27.05 8.94
N ASN A 35 10.54 -27.12 10.18
CA ASN A 35 10.74 -25.94 11.01
C ASN A 35 11.71 -24.94 10.35
N LYS A 36 12.81 -25.42 9.77
CA LYS A 36 13.75 -24.57 9.01
C LYS A 36 13.16 -23.97 7.73
N ASN A 37 12.19 -24.65 7.11
CA ASN A 37 11.48 -24.11 5.96
C ASN A 37 10.51 -22.96 6.36
N ILE A 38 9.91 -23.07 7.55
CA ILE A 38 9.01 -22.01 8.08
C ILE A 38 9.81 -20.79 8.56
N PHE A 39 10.92 -21.04 9.25
CA PHE A 39 11.84 -20.01 9.74
C PHE A 39 13.25 -20.25 9.20
N PRO A 40 13.53 -19.91 7.94
CA PRO A 40 14.85 -20.06 7.38
C PRO A 40 15.84 -19.09 8.05
N PRO A 41 17.11 -19.48 8.21
CA PRO A 41 18.14 -18.55 8.61
C PRO A 41 18.36 -17.51 7.51
N SER A 42 18.85 -16.34 7.88
CA SER A 42 19.27 -15.30 6.94
C SER A 42 20.47 -15.77 6.08
N SER A 43 20.81 -15.01 5.05
CA SER A 43 21.99 -15.26 4.22
C SER A 43 23.32 -15.33 5.02
N THR A 44 23.35 -14.73 6.21
CA THR A 44 24.47 -14.75 7.15
C THR A 44 24.40 -15.92 8.15
N GLY A 45 23.37 -16.79 8.07
CA GLY A 45 23.17 -17.93 8.96
C GLY A 45 22.52 -17.58 10.31
N HIS A 46 22.07 -16.32 10.50
CA HIS A 46 21.38 -15.90 11.73
C HIS A 46 19.88 -16.12 11.64
N TYR A 47 19.30 -16.57 12.74
CA TYR A 47 17.85 -16.68 12.90
C TYR A 47 17.24 -15.38 13.45
N ILE A 48 15.93 -15.24 13.38
CA ILE A 48 15.23 -14.06 13.86
C ILE A 48 15.27 -14.00 15.39
N ASP A 49 15.78 -12.91 15.96
CA ASP A 49 15.79 -12.68 17.39
C ASP A 49 14.37 -12.44 17.92
N PHE A 50 13.96 -13.23 18.89
CA PHE A 50 12.65 -13.13 19.52
C PHE A 50 12.72 -12.42 20.86
N LEU A 51 13.66 -12.82 21.73
CA LEU A 51 13.78 -12.29 23.06
C LEU A 51 15.23 -12.39 23.58
N ARG A 52 15.62 -11.42 24.40
CA ARG A 52 16.89 -11.42 25.11
C ARG A 52 16.69 -11.72 26.58
N LEU A 53 17.29 -12.79 27.08
CA LEU A 53 17.27 -13.17 28.49
C LEU A 53 18.50 -12.67 29.24
N ARG A 54 18.27 -11.98 30.33
CA ARG A 54 19.33 -11.46 31.20
C ARG A 54 19.97 -12.55 32.05
N PRO A 55 21.27 -12.41 32.37
CA PRO A 55 21.98 -13.34 33.23
C PRO A 55 21.53 -13.23 34.69
N LYS A 56 21.89 -14.24 35.48
CA LYS A 56 21.92 -14.18 36.92
C LYS A 56 22.85 -13.03 37.33
N ILE A 57 22.38 -12.16 38.21
CA ILE A 57 23.15 -11.00 38.71
C ILE A 57 23.78 -11.33 40.05
N SER A 58 23.05 -12.01 40.93
CA SER A 58 23.52 -12.44 42.25
C SER A 58 22.88 -13.79 42.64
N ASP A 59 23.20 -14.31 43.81
CA ASP A 59 22.60 -15.55 44.30
C ASP A 59 21.11 -15.39 44.58
N ASP A 60 20.69 -14.20 44.95
CA ASP A 60 19.28 -13.88 45.22
C ASP A 60 18.51 -13.50 43.96
N ILE A 61 19.18 -12.99 42.94
CA ILE A 61 18.56 -12.56 41.67
C ILE A 61 18.89 -13.56 40.58
N HIS A 62 17.99 -14.50 40.37
CA HIS A 62 18.13 -15.52 39.32
C HIS A 62 18.04 -14.93 37.91
N GLY A 63 18.62 -15.62 36.94
CA GLY A 63 18.51 -15.27 35.52
C GLY A 63 17.08 -15.43 34.99
N GLU A 64 16.78 -14.69 33.93
CA GLU A 64 15.47 -14.76 33.27
C GLU A 64 15.26 -16.10 32.54
N ALA A 65 14.03 -16.56 32.55
CA ALA A 65 13.60 -17.73 31.78
C ALA A 65 12.24 -17.44 31.12
N ILE A 66 11.99 -18.04 29.97
CA ILE A 66 10.73 -17.92 29.25
C ILE A 66 10.11 -19.29 29.02
N HIS A 67 8.80 -19.35 29.22
CA HIS A 67 7.94 -20.44 28.79
C HIS A 67 6.69 -19.85 28.15
N LEU A 68 6.56 -19.98 26.84
CA LEU A 68 5.56 -19.34 26.03
C LEU A 68 4.95 -20.34 25.03
N THR A 69 3.64 -20.25 24.83
CA THR A 69 2.92 -20.93 23.76
C THR A 69 2.14 -19.91 22.97
N CYS A 70 2.37 -19.83 21.67
CA CYS A 70 1.72 -18.91 20.76
C CYS A 70 0.97 -19.69 19.66
N ARG A 71 -0.02 -19.04 19.06
CA ARG A 71 -0.63 -19.47 17.81
C ARG A 71 -0.30 -18.45 16.75
N PHE A 72 0.00 -18.94 15.55
CA PHE A 72 0.13 -18.06 14.38
C PHE A 72 -1.26 -17.63 13.94
N SER A 73 -1.36 -16.38 13.54
CA SER A 73 -2.56 -15.79 12.96
C SER A 73 -2.23 -15.18 11.60
N ILE A 74 -3.24 -15.02 10.77
CA ILE A 74 -3.18 -14.33 9.50
C ILE A 74 -4.04 -13.08 9.64
N GLY A 75 -3.57 -11.98 9.13
CA GLY A 75 -4.27 -10.70 9.13
C GLY A 75 -3.76 -9.81 8.00
N ASN A 76 -4.27 -8.62 7.95
CA ASN A 76 -3.86 -7.60 6.99
C ASN A 76 -3.45 -6.30 7.70
N ALA A 77 -2.73 -5.43 7.00
CA ALA A 77 -2.20 -4.20 7.56
C ALA A 77 -3.27 -3.18 8.00
N LYS A 78 -4.55 -3.36 7.58
CA LYS A 78 -5.67 -2.55 8.07
C LYS A 78 -6.09 -2.95 9.50
N GLU A 79 -5.87 -4.20 9.88
CA GLU A 79 -6.16 -4.74 11.22
C GLU A 79 -5.04 -4.39 12.19
N ASP A 80 -3.80 -4.70 11.80
CA ASP A 80 -2.62 -4.39 12.61
C ASP A 80 -1.39 -4.22 11.72
N GLY A 81 -0.54 -3.24 12.05
CA GLY A 81 0.70 -2.95 11.33
C GLY A 81 1.71 -4.10 11.33
N MET A 82 1.61 -5.07 12.24
CA MET A 82 2.48 -6.26 12.22
C MET A 82 2.29 -7.14 10.99
N PHE A 83 1.14 -7.06 10.32
CA PHE A 83 0.86 -7.80 9.08
C PHE A 83 1.29 -7.07 7.82
N ASN A 84 1.96 -5.91 7.97
CA ASN A 84 2.45 -5.17 6.81
C ASN A 84 3.57 -5.95 6.12
N VAL A 85 3.47 -6.07 4.81
CA VAL A 85 4.42 -6.83 3.96
C VAL A 85 5.39 -5.92 3.19
N VAL A 86 5.22 -4.60 3.32
CA VAL A 86 6.06 -3.59 2.66
C VAL A 86 6.65 -2.62 3.66
N SER A 87 7.90 -2.23 3.45
CA SER A 87 8.57 -1.13 4.16
C SER A 87 8.11 0.21 3.60
N THR A 88 8.09 0.32 2.26
CA THR A 88 7.65 1.51 1.53
C THR A 88 6.74 1.09 0.38
N CYS A 89 5.60 1.75 0.27
CA CYS A 89 4.75 1.67 -0.90
C CYS A 89 4.16 3.06 -1.13
N SER A 90 4.74 3.79 -2.06
CA SER A 90 4.35 5.16 -2.37
C SER A 90 4.33 5.39 -3.86
N TYR A 91 3.63 6.43 -4.28
CA TYR A 91 3.64 6.87 -5.66
C TYR A 91 3.85 8.39 -5.74
N GLY A 92 4.41 8.83 -6.85
CA GLY A 92 4.50 10.22 -7.25
C GLY A 92 4.00 10.39 -8.68
N PHE A 93 3.74 11.62 -9.07
CA PHE A 93 3.45 11.91 -10.47
C PHE A 93 4.76 11.98 -11.24
N THR A 94 4.79 11.43 -12.45
CA THR A 94 5.94 11.51 -13.34
C THR A 94 6.14 12.95 -13.82
N PRO A 95 7.31 13.57 -13.61
CA PRO A 95 7.58 14.91 -14.11
C PRO A 95 7.47 14.99 -15.64
N ASP A 96 6.95 16.09 -16.16
CA ASP A 96 6.91 16.39 -17.59
C ASP A 96 8.14 17.22 -17.96
N GLU A 97 9.28 16.54 -18.18
CA GLU A 97 10.58 17.17 -18.44
C GLU A 97 10.52 18.15 -19.62
N GLU A 98 9.78 17.84 -20.69
CA GLU A 98 9.67 18.70 -21.87
C GLU A 98 8.97 20.02 -21.54
N LYS A 99 7.89 19.97 -20.77
CA LYS A 99 7.21 21.18 -20.32
C LYS A 99 8.04 21.96 -19.30
N ILE A 100 8.70 21.27 -18.37
CA ILE A 100 9.59 21.87 -17.38
C ILE A 100 10.69 22.67 -18.08
N ASP A 101 11.36 22.09 -19.08
CA ASP A 101 12.42 22.78 -19.81
C ASP A 101 11.88 23.96 -20.63
N THR A 102 10.72 23.79 -21.26
CA THR A 102 10.07 24.90 -22.00
C THR A 102 9.72 26.06 -21.09
N GLU A 103 9.12 25.80 -19.93
CA GLU A 103 8.79 26.85 -18.95
C GLU A 103 10.04 27.49 -18.31
N ALA A 104 11.08 26.69 -18.05
CA ALA A 104 12.35 27.21 -17.56
C ALA A 104 12.99 28.23 -18.53
N VAL A 105 12.94 27.96 -19.84
CA VAL A 105 13.44 28.90 -20.87
C VAL A 105 12.63 30.21 -20.87
N LYS A 106 11.29 30.11 -20.80
CA LYS A 106 10.42 31.28 -20.74
C LYS A 106 10.69 32.11 -19.48
N LEU A 107 10.85 31.48 -18.35
CA LEU A 107 11.11 32.10 -17.07
C LEU A 107 12.51 32.81 -17.08
N ALA A 108 13.51 32.12 -17.63
CA ALA A 108 14.85 32.70 -17.79
C ALA A 108 14.86 33.92 -18.68
N GLN A 109 14.07 33.94 -19.75
CA GLN A 109 13.93 35.12 -20.62
C GLN A 109 13.25 36.28 -19.86
N LYS A 110 12.18 36.00 -19.11
CA LYS A 110 11.49 36.96 -18.29
C LYS A 110 12.43 37.66 -17.30
N TYR A 111 13.24 36.90 -16.56
CA TYR A 111 14.20 37.44 -15.60
C TYR A 111 15.29 38.28 -16.27
N LYS A 112 15.72 37.95 -17.48
CA LYS A 112 16.65 38.78 -18.28
C LYS A 112 16.01 40.08 -18.69
N ASP A 113 14.74 40.06 -19.11
CA ASP A 113 14.00 41.27 -19.51
C ASP A 113 13.75 42.18 -18.31
N GLU A 114 13.64 41.63 -17.10
CA GLU A 114 13.59 42.37 -15.82
C GLU A 114 14.95 42.94 -15.39
N GLY A 115 16.04 42.64 -16.12
CA GLY A 115 17.38 43.20 -15.87
C GLY A 115 18.20 42.46 -14.82
N MET A 116 17.83 41.21 -14.47
CA MET A 116 18.62 40.40 -13.54
C MET A 116 19.97 40.02 -14.12
N LYS A 117 20.98 39.87 -13.25
CA LYS A 117 22.30 39.37 -13.66
C LYS A 117 22.21 37.88 -13.99
N LYS A 118 23.06 37.45 -14.91
CA LYS A 118 23.07 36.05 -15.38
C LYS A 118 23.21 35.04 -14.25
N GLU A 119 24.08 35.28 -13.26
CA GLU A 119 24.31 34.39 -12.12
C GLU A 119 23.05 34.27 -11.26
N ASP A 120 22.33 35.37 -11.04
CA ASP A 120 21.08 35.39 -10.29
C ASP A 120 19.96 34.65 -11.05
N VAL A 121 19.89 34.82 -12.38
CA VAL A 121 18.95 34.09 -13.24
C VAL A 121 19.21 32.56 -13.15
N ASP A 122 20.46 32.13 -13.26
CA ASP A 122 20.83 30.72 -13.20
C ASP A 122 20.50 30.11 -11.83
N PHE A 123 20.67 30.89 -10.76
CA PHE A 123 20.29 30.47 -9.40
C PHE A 123 18.77 30.32 -9.25
N GLU A 124 18.01 31.33 -9.68
CA GLU A 124 16.54 31.31 -9.59
C GLU A 124 15.91 30.17 -10.43
N ILE A 125 16.45 29.90 -11.62
CA ILE A 125 16.00 28.77 -12.44
C ILE A 125 16.29 27.45 -11.76
N LYS A 126 17.46 27.26 -11.12
CA LYS A 126 17.74 26.04 -10.35
C LYS A 126 16.78 25.89 -9.18
N ASN A 127 16.53 26.96 -8.46
CA ASN A 127 15.60 26.99 -7.34
C ASN A 127 14.18 26.64 -7.79
N TRP A 128 13.72 27.27 -8.88
CA TRP A 128 12.42 26.98 -9.47
C TRP A 128 12.30 25.51 -9.94
N LYS A 129 13.35 24.96 -10.58
CA LYS A 129 13.35 23.55 -11.00
C LYS A 129 13.23 22.58 -9.81
N LEU A 130 13.80 22.90 -8.66
CA LEU A 130 13.72 22.06 -7.45
C LEU A 130 12.38 22.16 -6.70
N LEU A 131 11.66 23.26 -6.85
CA LEU A 131 10.45 23.55 -6.11
C LEU A 131 9.19 23.54 -7.00
N ASP A 132 8.99 24.60 -7.75
CA ASP A 132 7.73 24.82 -8.49
C ASP A 132 7.58 23.92 -9.72
N ALA A 133 8.68 23.61 -10.41
CA ALA A 133 8.67 22.72 -11.56
C ALA A 133 8.20 21.32 -11.23
N MET A 134 8.35 20.87 -9.98
CA MET A 134 7.85 19.57 -9.50
C MET A 134 6.32 19.44 -9.56
N ARG A 135 5.60 20.54 -9.79
CA ARG A 135 4.14 20.56 -10.01
C ARG A 135 3.75 20.31 -11.46
N ILE A 136 4.72 20.39 -12.39
CA ILE A 136 4.50 20.16 -13.82
C ILE A 136 4.69 18.68 -14.08
N VAL A 137 3.58 17.96 -14.12
CA VAL A 137 3.55 16.50 -14.20
C VAL A 137 2.71 16.01 -15.38
N LYS A 138 2.97 14.77 -15.81
CA LYS A 138 2.11 14.06 -16.75
C LYS A 138 0.88 13.59 -16.01
N PRO A 139 -0.36 13.90 -16.46
CA PRO A 139 -1.58 13.64 -15.71
C PRO A 139 -1.95 12.15 -15.62
N ASP A 140 -1.39 11.33 -16.51
CA ASP A 140 -1.69 9.91 -16.70
C ASP A 140 -0.49 8.99 -16.46
N SER A 141 0.57 9.51 -15.82
CA SER A 141 1.79 8.77 -15.53
C SER A 141 2.19 8.90 -14.06
N PHE A 142 2.54 7.75 -13.46
CA PHE A 142 2.89 7.66 -12.04
C PHE A 142 4.15 6.82 -11.85
N ASP A 143 5.01 7.27 -10.95
CA ASP A 143 6.21 6.57 -10.52
C ASP A 143 5.94 5.90 -9.17
N PHE A 144 6.02 4.57 -9.11
CA PHE A 144 5.81 3.80 -7.89
C PHE A 144 7.13 3.39 -7.27
N ALA A 145 7.26 3.60 -5.96
CA ALA A 145 8.36 3.08 -5.15
C ALA A 145 7.81 2.01 -4.21
N VAL A 146 8.18 0.75 -4.45
CA VAL A 146 7.76 -0.40 -3.63
C VAL A 146 8.99 -1.10 -3.09
N GLN A 147 9.05 -1.25 -1.76
CA GLN A 147 10.10 -1.96 -1.06
C GLN A 147 9.50 -3.00 -0.13
N THR A 148 9.73 -4.27 -0.43
CA THR A 148 9.31 -5.39 0.42
C THR A 148 10.14 -5.47 1.70
N ILE A 149 9.57 -6.11 2.74
CA ILE A 149 10.32 -6.53 3.94
C ILE A 149 10.90 -7.94 3.83
N GLY A 150 10.81 -8.57 2.64
CA GLY A 150 11.45 -9.86 2.35
C GLY A 150 10.53 -11.08 2.40
N ILE A 151 9.23 -10.93 2.73
CA ILE A 151 8.25 -12.03 2.72
C ILE A 151 7.87 -12.41 1.30
N TYR A 152 7.67 -11.40 0.45
CA TYR A 152 7.34 -11.52 -0.97
C TYR A 152 8.31 -10.69 -1.80
N GLU A 153 8.51 -11.07 -3.05
CA GLU A 153 9.22 -10.25 -4.02
C GLU A 153 8.37 -9.03 -4.45
N ASN A 154 9.02 -7.92 -4.82
CA ASN A 154 8.32 -6.68 -5.20
C ASN A 154 7.31 -6.89 -6.35
N VAL A 155 7.69 -7.69 -7.36
CA VAL A 155 6.81 -8.00 -8.50
C VAL A 155 5.63 -8.86 -8.07
N GLU A 156 5.88 -9.84 -7.19
CA GLU A 156 4.85 -10.71 -6.62
C GLU A 156 3.80 -9.91 -5.82
N LEU A 157 4.22 -8.90 -5.08
CA LEU A 157 3.30 -8.01 -4.36
C LEU A 157 2.34 -7.27 -5.31
N LEU A 158 2.85 -6.80 -6.45
CA LEU A 158 2.00 -6.15 -7.46
C LEU A 158 1.02 -7.14 -8.09
N GLN A 159 1.47 -8.36 -8.39
CA GLN A 159 0.60 -9.41 -8.91
C GLN A 159 -0.51 -9.75 -7.91
N LYS A 160 -0.17 -9.97 -6.65
CA LYS A 160 -1.15 -10.22 -5.57
C LYS A 160 -2.14 -9.08 -5.39
N ALA A 161 -1.69 -7.83 -5.50
CA ALA A 161 -2.58 -6.68 -5.43
C ALA A 161 -3.60 -6.67 -6.58
N CYS A 162 -3.17 -7.00 -7.80
CA CYS A 162 -4.06 -7.15 -8.95
C CYS A 162 -5.04 -8.32 -8.78
N GLU A 163 -4.58 -9.47 -8.30
CA GLU A 163 -5.42 -10.63 -8.00
C GLU A 163 -6.52 -10.30 -6.98
N ILE A 164 -6.16 -9.60 -5.89
CA ILE A 164 -7.12 -9.15 -4.88
C ILE A 164 -8.18 -8.22 -5.48
N LEU A 165 -7.80 -7.30 -6.38
CA LEU A 165 -8.76 -6.42 -7.05
C LEU A 165 -9.69 -7.19 -7.99
N ILE A 166 -9.16 -8.18 -8.72
CA ILE A 166 -9.96 -9.06 -9.58
C ILE A 166 -10.95 -9.88 -8.74
N ASP A 167 -10.51 -10.46 -7.63
CA ASP A 167 -11.37 -11.22 -6.72
C ASP A 167 -12.48 -10.36 -6.12
N LYS A 168 -12.19 -9.12 -5.80
CA LYS A 168 -13.20 -8.16 -5.32
C LYS A 168 -14.23 -7.84 -6.41
N MET A 169 -13.80 -7.65 -7.65
CA MET A 169 -14.71 -7.43 -8.77
C MET A 169 -15.59 -8.65 -9.04
N ASN A 170 -15.01 -9.87 -9.02
CA ASN A 170 -15.76 -11.11 -9.17
C ASN A 170 -16.81 -11.30 -8.07
N LYS A 171 -16.51 -10.88 -6.83
CA LYS A 171 -17.51 -10.90 -5.74
C LYS A 171 -18.67 -9.96 -6.00
N ILE A 172 -18.39 -8.75 -6.49
CA ILE A 172 -19.44 -7.80 -6.84
C ILE A 172 -20.31 -8.33 -7.99
N ASP A 173 -19.68 -8.93 -9.01
CA ASP A 173 -20.38 -9.57 -10.12
C ASP A 173 -21.32 -10.68 -9.62
N GLY A 174 -20.83 -11.54 -8.70
CA GLY A 174 -21.65 -12.54 -8.04
C GLY A 174 -22.85 -11.93 -7.28
N LEU A 175 -22.68 -10.81 -6.57
CA LEU A 175 -23.78 -10.12 -5.88
C LEU A 175 -24.82 -9.55 -6.86
N ILE A 176 -24.40 -9.16 -8.05
CA ILE A 176 -25.30 -8.73 -9.12
C ILE A 176 -26.08 -9.91 -9.69
N GLU A 177 -25.42 -11.04 -9.95
CA GLU A 177 -26.07 -12.26 -10.47
C GLU A 177 -27.08 -12.85 -9.49
N THR A 178 -26.84 -12.76 -8.18
CA THR A 178 -27.75 -13.26 -7.14
C THR A 178 -28.82 -12.25 -6.71
N ASP A 179 -28.82 -11.04 -7.28
CA ASP A 179 -29.72 -9.91 -6.92
C ASP A 179 -29.64 -9.53 -5.43
N GLU A 180 -28.46 -9.74 -4.82
CA GLU A 180 -28.17 -9.40 -3.43
C GLU A 180 -27.57 -7.97 -3.28
N LEU A 181 -27.28 -7.31 -4.40
CA LEU A 181 -26.73 -5.96 -4.39
C LEU A 181 -27.74 -4.96 -3.88
N LYS A 182 -27.40 -4.24 -2.82
CA LYS A 182 -28.31 -3.27 -2.20
C LYS A 182 -28.38 -2.00 -3.03
N ILE A 183 -29.49 -1.81 -3.72
CA ILE A 183 -29.79 -0.63 -4.52
C ILE A 183 -31.00 0.07 -3.89
N THR A 184 -30.88 1.36 -3.63
CA THR A 184 -31.95 2.20 -3.07
C THR A 184 -32.11 3.47 -3.87
N ASP A 185 -33.33 4.02 -3.90
CA ASP A 185 -33.56 5.32 -4.51
C ASP A 185 -32.71 6.39 -3.80
N SER A 186 -32.08 7.24 -4.59
CA SER A 186 -31.29 8.34 -4.02
C SER A 186 -32.19 9.44 -3.48
N LEU A 187 -31.80 10.00 -2.33
CA LEU A 187 -32.49 11.17 -1.76
C LEU A 187 -32.28 12.47 -2.55
N ASN A 188 -31.65 12.38 -3.73
CA ASN A 188 -31.46 13.54 -4.60
C ASN A 188 -32.73 13.92 -5.34
N THR A 189 -32.82 15.21 -5.72
CA THR A 189 -33.91 15.77 -6.52
C THR A 189 -33.88 15.35 -8.00
N MET A 190 -32.92 14.50 -8.40
CA MET A 190 -32.77 14.04 -9.79
C MET A 190 -33.58 12.77 -10.00
N GLU A 191 -34.34 12.73 -11.10
CA GLU A 191 -35.03 11.53 -11.55
C GLU A 191 -34.03 10.42 -11.97
N ASN A 192 -34.40 9.16 -11.71
CA ASN A 192 -33.59 7.96 -12.04
C ASN A 192 -32.19 7.93 -11.40
N CYS A 193 -32.09 8.42 -10.16
CA CYS A 193 -30.86 8.40 -9.39
C CYS A 193 -30.93 7.33 -8.29
N PHE A 194 -29.95 6.43 -8.26
CA PHE A 194 -29.89 5.31 -7.33
C PHE A 194 -28.61 5.35 -6.52
N ASP A 195 -28.71 4.99 -5.24
CA ASP A 195 -27.55 4.75 -4.36
C ASP A 195 -27.24 3.25 -4.32
N VAL A 196 -26.05 2.85 -4.74
CA VAL A 196 -25.56 1.47 -4.69
C VAL A 196 -24.63 1.33 -3.48
N THR A 197 -24.95 0.39 -2.57
CA THR A 197 -24.16 0.15 -1.37
C THR A 197 -23.31 -1.11 -1.51
N LEU A 198 -22.00 -0.94 -1.45
CA LEU A 198 -21.03 -2.03 -1.42
C LEU A 198 -20.53 -2.21 0.01
N GLU A 199 -21.00 -3.27 0.70
CA GLU A 199 -20.61 -3.54 2.08
C GLU A 199 -19.16 -4.02 2.16
N ASN A 200 -18.42 -3.54 3.18
CA ASN A 200 -17.01 -3.86 3.44
C ASN A 200 -16.02 -3.46 2.33
N GLU A 201 -16.43 -2.62 1.38
CA GLU A 201 -15.54 -2.05 0.36
C GLU A 201 -15.22 -0.57 0.65
N ASP A 202 -14.19 -0.06 -0.03
CA ASP A 202 -13.73 1.31 0.14
C ASP A 202 -13.63 2.07 -1.20
N TYR A 203 -13.10 3.29 -1.15
CA TYR A 203 -12.95 4.16 -2.32
C TYR A 203 -12.13 3.53 -3.46
N THR A 204 -11.27 2.54 -3.20
CA THR A 204 -10.45 1.89 -4.23
C THR A 204 -11.34 1.25 -5.28
N ILE A 205 -12.24 0.37 -4.86
CA ILE A 205 -13.18 -0.31 -5.78
C ILE A 205 -14.20 0.70 -6.35
N GLY A 206 -14.73 1.58 -5.51
CA GLY A 206 -15.70 2.58 -5.95
C GLY A 206 -15.16 3.50 -7.04
N LYS A 207 -13.88 3.91 -6.95
CA LYS A 207 -13.26 4.75 -7.99
C LYS A 207 -12.96 4.00 -9.28
N VAL A 208 -12.65 2.72 -9.21
CA VAL A 208 -12.50 1.90 -10.41
C VAL A 208 -13.84 1.77 -11.14
N ILE A 209 -14.92 1.45 -10.40
CA ILE A 209 -16.27 1.34 -10.99
C ILE A 209 -16.73 2.70 -11.56
N GLU A 210 -16.56 3.79 -10.80
CA GLU A 210 -16.90 5.15 -11.27
C GLU A 210 -16.20 5.48 -12.59
N TYR A 211 -14.88 5.20 -12.67
CA TYR A 211 -14.11 5.44 -13.88
C TYR A 211 -14.60 4.61 -15.06
N MET A 212 -14.83 3.33 -14.86
CA MET A 212 -15.28 2.42 -15.93
C MET A 212 -16.69 2.78 -16.42
N LEU A 213 -17.61 3.11 -15.53
CA LEU A 213 -18.95 3.57 -15.91
C LEU A 213 -18.89 4.89 -16.68
N TYR A 214 -18.08 5.84 -16.21
CA TYR A 214 -17.90 7.11 -16.89
C TYR A 214 -17.35 6.91 -18.30
N LYS A 215 -16.29 6.10 -18.44
CA LYS A 215 -15.67 5.82 -19.74
C LYS A 215 -16.65 5.14 -20.69
N THR A 216 -17.32 4.09 -20.24
CA THR A 216 -18.19 3.26 -21.12
C THR A 216 -19.47 3.99 -21.51
N TYR A 217 -20.12 4.67 -20.57
CA TYR A 217 -21.45 5.22 -20.80
C TYR A 217 -21.48 6.72 -21.11
N PHE A 218 -20.41 7.41 -20.81
CA PHE A 218 -20.34 8.85 -21.05
C PHE A 218 -19.34 9.22 -22.14
N GLU A 219 -18.06 8.87 -22.01
CA GLU A 219 -17.05 9.22 -23.02
C GLU A 219 -17.28 8.53 -24.36
N ASP A 220 -17.53 7.22 -24.35
CA ASP A 220 -17.69 6.43 -25.58
C ASP A 220 -19.02 6.73 -26.29
N ARG A 221 -20.08 7.03 -25.52
CA ARG A 221 -21.43 7.24 -26.09
C ARG A 221 -21.64 8.64 -26.63
N TYR A 222 -21.06 9.66 -26.00
CA TYR A 222 -21.26 11.04 -26.38
C TYR A 222 -20.13 11.67 -27.19
N GLY A 223 -19.08 10.89 -27.50
CA GLY A 223 -18.02 11.29 -28.45
C GLY A 223 -17.19 12.50 -28.01
N PHE A 224 -17.19 12.84 -26.73
CA PHE A 224 -16.40 13.95 -26.18
C PHE A 224 -14.90 13.63 -26.15
N LYS A 225 -14.35 13.29 -27.31
CA LYS A 225 -12.92 13.32 -27.54
C LYS A 225 -12.52 14.80 -27.67
N ASN A 226 -11.98 15.36 -26.61
CA ASN A 226 -11.22 16.61 -26.63
C ASN A 226 -11.96 17.95 -26.87
N GLU A 227 -13.00 18.28 -26.13
CA GLU A 227 -13.40 19.67 -25.98
C GLU A 227 -13.35 20.12 -24.53
N THR A 228 -12.47 21.10 -24.32
CA THR A 228 -12.27 22.01 -23.18
C THR A 228 -12.73 21.60 -21.77
N ASN A 229 -11.76 21.65 -20.85
CA ASN A 229 -11.83 21.33 -19.41
C ASN A 229 -12.99 21.93 -18.57
N ASN A 230 -13.83 22.82 -19.12
CA ASN A 230 -14.86 23.49 -18.35
C ASN A 230 -16.18 22.70 -18.22
N ASP A 231 -16.53 21.91 -19.22
CA ASP A 231 -17.78 21.11 -19.15
C ASP A 231 -17.60 19.78 -18.42
N LYS A 232 -16.36 19.24 -18.35
CA LYS A 232 -16.05 18.02 -17.60
C LYS A 232 -16.33 18.13 -16.09
N ASN A 233 -16.27 19.33 -15.52
CA ASN A 233 -16.54 19.54 -14.10
C ASN A 233 -18.04 19.53 -13.73
N SER A 234 -18.90 19.87 -14.66
CA SER A 234 -20.35 19.82 -14.44
C SER A 234 -20.85 18.39 -14.30
N PHE A 235 -20.38 17.49 -15.17
CA PHE A 235 -20.83 16.09 -15.19
C PHE A 235 -20.13 15.17 -14.17
N LYS A 236 -18.91 15.50 -13.73
CA LYS A 236 -18.28 14.81 -12.58
C LYS A 236 -19.12 14.83 -11.31
N ASN A 237 -20.04 15.77 -11.18
CA ASN A 237 -20.93 15.85 -10.05
C ASN A 237 -22.07 14.81 -10.08
N TYR A 238 -22.42 14.26 -11.24
CA TYR A 238 -23.48 13.26 -11.38
C TYR A 238 -23.09 11.87 -10.86
N PHE A 239 -21.80 11.51 -10.93
CA PHE A 239 -21.29 10.20 -10.48
C PHE A 239 -20.61 10.24 -9.11
N ARG A 240 -20.69 11.33 -8.37
CA ARG A 240 -19.91 11.58 -7.15
C ARG A 240 -20.42 10.92 -5.87
N ARG A 241 -21.43 10.06 -5.89
CA ARG A 241 -21.99 9.53 -4.64
C ARG A 241 -22.11 8.00 -4.62
N PHE A 242 -20.96 7.32 -4.57
CA PHE A 242 -20.92 6.05 -3.86
C PHE A 242 -20.81 6.35 -2.36
N LYS A 243 -21.78 5.92 -1.56
CA LYS A 243 -21.68 5.98 -0.09
C LYS A 243 -21.06 4.67 0.39
N PHE A 244 -19.92 4.77 1.03
CA PHE A 244 -19.28 3.65 1.71
C PHE A 244 -19.65 3.75 3.19
N TYR A 245 -20.31 2.74 3.70
CA TYR A 245 -20.54 2.56 5.12
C TYR A 245 -19.50 1.57 5.65
N LYS A 246 -18.81 1.97 6.75
CA LYS A 246 -17.96 1.09 7.52
C LYS A 246 -18.78 0.15 8.37
#